data_275e65c75e3401d3a19a991ea947d083
#
_entry.id   275e65c75e3401d3a19a991ea947d083
#
_cell.length_a   1.000
_cell.length_b   1.000
_cell.length_c   1.000
_cell.angle_alpha   90.00
_cell.angle_beta   90.00
_cell.angle_gamma   90.00
#
_symmetry.space_group_name_H-M   'P 1'
#
loop_
_entity.id
_entity.type
_entity.pdbx_description
1 polymer ?
#
loop_
_entity_poly.entity_id
_entity_poly.type
_entity_poly.pdbx_seq_one_letter_code
_entity_poly.pdbx_strand_id
1 'polypeptide(L)'
;MFALKRALKLNNNEATLMARHAGFRRVVFNFGLSLRTQMYSEGQFTDSKVLNQVKKVLTNYVKKQPEFGWMNQLSSRVYQNALIDLKDAFSRYRSGKAGHPKFASRRDGQSFTVDSSNGKVLLAAGSTIKIPTLGTFRLYEPLECGFVSQTFTISKEGSRWFVSFCIDAERLPVRQPENSVGIDVGIKYFATLSNQQVFDAPKPLKQAKTKLATLQRQASKQVRDSQNQRKTYNKISRLHARIARIRLDFLHKLTTYLAQTFKLIKIESLNVQGMMANHKLAGAISDLGFYEFKRQLDYKCKMYGANLVLVDQWFPSTKTCSNCGTKKDMPLSVRTFDCPVCGISLDRDLNASLNILNWEPSA
;
A
#
# COMPACT_ATOMS: atom_id res chain seq x y z
N MET A 1 -4.23 -8.58 -14.27
CA MET A 1 -4.99 -7.36 -13.92
C MET A 1 -4.12 -6.47 -13.04
N PHE A 2 -3.93 -5.21 -13.41
CA PHE A 2 -3.09 -4.24 -12.71
C PHE A 2 -3.90 -3.01 -12.33
N ALA A 3 -3.56 -2.38 -11.18
CA ALA A 3 -4.19 -1.15 -10.76
C ALA A 3 -3.39 0.05 -11.28
N LEU A 4 -4.03 0.91 -12.07
CA LEU A 4 -3.48 2.19 -12.48
C LEU A 4 -4.03 3.29 -11.58
N LYS A 5 -3.15 4.16 -11.08
CA LYS A 5 -3.51 5.29 -10.21
C LYS A 5 -3.08 6.61 -10.85
N ARG A 6 -4.01 7.57 -10.93
CA ARG A 6 -3.75 8.92 -11.49
C ARG A 6 -4.26 10.00 -10.56
N ALA A 7 -3.51 11.10 -10.49
CA ALA A 7 -3.90 12.26 -9.70
C ALA A 7 -4.94 13.11 -10.45
N LEU A 8 -6.05 13.42 -9.77
CA LEU A 8 -7.11 14.26 -10.28
C LEU A 8 -6.76 15.75 -10.09
N LYS A 9 -6.94 16.54 -11.15
CA LYS A 9 -6.80 18.02 -11.12
C LYS A 9 -8.19 18.63 -10.91
N LEU A 10 -8.60 18.74 -9.65
CA LEU A 10 -9.94 19.18 -9.27
C LEU A 10 -9.98 20.66 -8.90
N ASN A 11 -11.07 21.33 -9.25
CA ASN A 11 -11.47 22.60 -8.67
C ASN A 11 -12.09 22.42 -7.27
N ASN A 12 -12.45 23.52 -6.59
CA ASN A 12 -12.98 23.45 -5.23
C ASN A 12 -14.33 22.74 -5.14
N ASN A 13 -15.22 22.91 -6.14
CA ASN A 13 -16.51 22.25 -6.18
C ASN A 13 -16.38 20.75 -6.39
N GLU A 14 -15.53 20.35 -7.32
CA GLU A 14 -15.21 18.94 -7.59
C GLU A 14 -14.55 18.27 -6.36
N ALA A 15 -13.60 18.96 -5.71
CA ALA A 15 -12.96 18.45 -4.49
C ALA A 15 -13.98 18.31 -3.34
N THR A 16 -14.94 19.21 -3.24
CA THR A 16 -16.05 19.14 -2.28
C THR A 16 -16.96 17.97 -2.60
N LEU A 17 -17.29 17.75 -3.88
CA LEU A 17 -18.07 16.62 -4.33
C LEU A 17 -17.42 15.29 -3.94
N MET A 18 -16.10 15.12 -4.16
CA MET A 18 -15.35 13.94 -3.74
C MET A 18 -15.39 13.76 -2.21
N ALA A 19 -15.24 14.83 -1.44
CA ALA A 19 -15.29 14.79 0.01
C ALA A 19 -16.68 14.39 0.54
N ARG A 20 -17.76 14.86 -0.12
CA ARG A 20 -19.16 14.46 0.21
C ARG A 20 -19.38 12.96 -0.04
N HIS A 21 -18.91 12.43 -1.16
CA HIS A 21 -19.02 10.99 -1.47
C HIS A 21 -18.22 10.13 -0.48
N ALA A 22 -16.99 10.55 -0.11
CA ALA A 22 -16.21 9.86 0.92
C ALA A 22 -16.90 9.90 2.31
N GLY A 23 -17.55 11.03 2.63
CA GLY A 23 -18.40 11.15 3.82
C GLY A 23 -19.60 10.20 3.76
N PHE A 24 -20.27 10.14 2.63
CA PHE A 24 -21.41 9.25 2.41
C PHE A 24 -21.04 7.77 2.56
N ARG A 25 -19.98 7.33 1.92
CA ARG A 25 -19.43 5.96 2.09
C ARG A 25 -19.25 5.63 3.57
N ARG A 26 -18.63 6.54 4.35
CA ARG A 26 -18.39 6.33 5.77
C ARG A 26 -19.69 6.24 6.60
N VAL A 27 -20.64 7.12 6.33
CA VAL A 27 -21.96 7.10 7.02
C VAL A 27 -22.66 5.76 6.76
N VAL A 28 -22.71 5.31 5.51
CA VAL A 28 -23.36 4.05 5.14
C VAL A 28 -22.65 2.84 5.74
N PHE A 29 -21.32 2.81 5.71
CA PHE A 29 -20.54 1.73 6.33
C PHE A 29 -20.79 1.65 7.84
N ASN A 30 -20.76 2.78 8.53
CA ASN A 30 -20.99 2.85 9.97
C ASN A 30 -22.44 2.48 10.35
N PHE A 31 -23.40 2.97 9.59
CA PHE A 31 -24.82 2.60 9.77
C PHE A 31 -25.00 1.09 9.58
N GLY A 32 -24.44 0.53 8.52
CA GLY A 32 -24.50 -0.91 8.25
C GLY A 32 -23.84 -1.74 9.35
N LEU A 33 -22.68 -1.28 9.86
CA LEU A 33 -21.99 -1.94 10.96
C LEU A 33 -22.82 -1.92 12.25
N SER A 34 -23.40 -0.77 12.62
CA SER A 34 -24.25 -0.61 13.80
C SER A 34 -25.48 -1.53 13.72
N LEU A 35 -26.23 -1.47 12.62
CA LEU A 35 -27.43 -2.27 12.44
C LEU A 35 -27.11 -3.79 12.45
N ARG A 36 -26.00 -4.18 11.81
CA ARG A 36 -25.57 -5.58 11.84
C ARG A 36 -25.21 -6.05 13.24
N THR A 37 -24.52 -5.23 14.03
CA THR A 37 -24.17 -5.58 15.41
C THR A 37 -25.42 -5.78 16.26
N GLN A 38 -26.42 -4.91 16.10
CA GLN A 38 -27.71 -5.02 16.79
C GLN A 38 -28.44 -6.32 16.38
N MET A 39 -28.59 -6.57 15.10
CA MET A 39 -29.31 -7.77 14.58
C MET A 39 -28.61 -9.08 15.00
N TYR A 40 -27.29 -9.08 15.14
CA TYR A 40 -26.52 -10.25 15.56
C TYR A 40 -26.73 -10.56 17.06
N SER A 41 -26.87 -9.53 17.91
CA SER A 41 -27.20 -9.70 19.33
C SER A 41 -28.62 -10.25 19.55
N GLU A 42 -29.52 -10.05 18.57
CA GLU A 42 -30.89 -10.55 18.59
C GLU A 42 -31.03 -11.98 18.03
N GLY A 43 -29.92 -12.68 17.73
CA GLY A 43 -29.92 -14.06 17.25
C GLY A 43 -30.43 -14.26 15.82
N GLN A 44 -30.54 -13.18 15.06
CA GLN A 44 -31.10 -13.19 13.71
C GLN A 44 -30.02 -13.08 12.64
N PHE A 45 -29.98 -14.02 11.68
CA PHE A 45 -29.54 -13.89 10.29
C PHE A 45 -28.11 -14.21 9.87
N THR A 46 -28.03 -14.77 8.63
CA THR A 46 -26.82 -14.84 7.81
C THR A 46 -26.43 -13.46 7.27
N ASP A 47 -25.13 -13.20 7.04
CA ASP A 47 -24.64 -11.91 6.57
C ASP A 47 -25.31 -11.35 5.31
N SER A 48 -25.68 -12.21 4.36
CA SER A 48 -26.36 -11.79 3.14
C SER A 48 -27.76 -11.23 3.41
N LYS A 49 -28.50 -11.83 4.35
CA LYS A 49 -29.82 -11.36 4.75
C LYS A 49 -29.72 -10.02 5.48
N VAL A 50 -28.74 -9.89 6.39
CA VAL A 50 -28.48 -8.63 7.13
C VAL A 50 -28.15 -7.48 6.19
N LEU A 51 -27.26 -7.68 5.21
CA LEU A 51 -26.90 -6.62 4.25
C LEU A 51 -28.06 -6.21 3.35
N ASN A 52 -28.91 -7.15 2.95
CA ASN A 52 -30.12 -6.84 2.22
C ASN A 52 -31.11 -6.05 3.09
N GLN A 53 -31.22 -6.37 4.37
CA GLN A 53 -32.04 -5.62 5.32
C GLN A 53 -31.48 -4.21 5.54
N VAL A 54 -30.17 -4.06 5.75
CA VAL A 54 -29.51 -2.73 5.81
C VAL A 54 -29.81 -1.90 4.58
N LYS A 55 -29.72 -2.50 3.38
CA LYS A 55 -30.03 -1.84 2.11
C LYS A 55 -31.49 -1.40 2.05
N LYS A 56 -32.45 -2.25 2.46
CA LYS A 56 -33.88 -1.94 2.50
C LYS A 56 -34.16 -0.79 3.47
N VAL A 57 -33.64 -0.85 4.69
CA VAL A 57 -33.82 0.19 5.72
C VAL A 57 -33.23 1.53 5.23
N LEU A 58 -32.02 1.52 4.67
CA LEU A 58 -31.39 2.73 4.15
C LEU A 58 -32.21 3.35 3.01
N THR A 59 -32.71 2.54 2.07
CA THR A 59 -33.40 3.01 0.86
C THR A 59 -34.85 3.43 1.14
N ASN A 60 -35.57 2.64 1.95
CA ASN A 60 -37.00 2.81 2.12
C ASN A 60 -37.36 3.75 3.28
N TYR A 61 -36.48 3.89 4.26
CA TYR A 61 -36.76 4.68 5.46
C TYR A 61 -35.75 5.83 5.61
N VAL A 62 -34.46 5.55 5.76
CA VAL A 62 -33.46 6.57 6.14
C VAL A 62 -33.38 7.68 5.08
N LYS A 63 -33.24 7.34 3.79
CA LYS A 63 -33.14 8.34 2.72
C LYS A 63 -34.40 9.18 2.51
N LYS A 64 -35.55 8.75 3.03
CA LYS A 64 -36.81 9.50 2.96
C LYS A 64 -36.97 10.52 4.06
N GLN A 65 -36.18 10.42 5.12
CA GLN A 65 -36.19 11.40 6.20
C GLN A 65 -35.60 12.73 5.71
N PRO A 66 -36.22 13.87 6.06
CA PRO A 66 -35.73 15.20 5.63
C PRO A 66 -34.25 15.45 5.97
N GLU A 67 -33.80 14.98 7.12
CA GLU A 67 -32.40 15.11 7.62
C GLU A 67 -31.38 14.42 6.73
N PHE A 68 -31.79 13.36 5.99
CA PHE A 68 -30.96 12.55 5.12
C PHE A 68 -31.21 12.80 3.62
N GLY A 69 -32.02 13.78 3.27
CA GLY A 69 -32.33 14.15 1.88
C GLY A 69 -31.08 14.43 1.01
N TRP A 70 -30.00 14.88 1.64
CA TRP A 70 -28.70 15.08 0.99
C TRP A 70 -28.09 13.81 0.37
N MET A 71 -28.48 12.63 0.86
CA MET A 71 -28.00 11.34 0.31
C MET A 71 -28.50 11.11 -1.10
N ASN A 72 -29.66 11.67 -1.49
CA ASN A 72 -30.23 11.52 -2.83
C ASN A 72 -29.46 12.33 -3.89
N GLN A 73 -28.64 13.31 -3.47
CA GLN A 73 -27.77 14.09 -4.34
C GLN A 73 -26.47 13.38 -4.68
N LEU A 74 -26.21 12.20 -4.06
CA LEU A 74 -24.97 11.46 -4.20
C LEU A 74 -25.20 10.13 -4.90
N SER A 75 -24.14 9.63 -5.55
CA SER A 75 -24.23 8.40 -6.34
C SER A 75 -24.68 7.20 -5.49
N SER A 76 -25.70 6.50 -5.95
CA SER A 76 -26.19 5.26 -5.34
C SER A 76 -25.14 4.14 -5.39
N ARG A 77 -24.21 4.19 -6.34
CA ARG A 77 -23.11 3.19 -6.42
C ARG A 77 -22.18 3.27 -5.23
N VAL A 78 -21.97 4.47 -4.66
CA VAL A 78 -21.11 4.64 -3.48
C VAL A 78 -21.68 3.93 -2.25
N TYR A 79 -23.01 4.00 -2.02
CA TYR A 79 -23.57 3.30 -0.86
C TYR A 79 -23.61 1.78 -1.07
N GLN A 80 -23.84 1.33 -2.32
CA GLN A 80 -23.80 -0.10 -2.62
C GLN A 80 -22.40 -0.68 -2.39
N ASN A 81 -21.36 0.00 -2.89
CA ASN A 81 -19.98 -0.42 -2.67
C ASN A 81 -19.57 -0.33 -1.18
N ALA A 82 -20.09 0.65 -0.43
CA ALA A 82 -19.83 0.71 1.03
C ALA A 82 -20.38 -0.52 1.78
N LEU A 83 -21.52 -1.06 1.36
CA LEU A 83 -22.07 -2.30 1.92
C LEU A 83 -21.28 -3.54 1.48
N ILE A 84 -20.77 -3.57 0.24
CA ILE A 84 -19.84 -4.60 -0.23
C ILE A 84 -18.55 -4.57 0.60
N ASP A 85 -17.97 -3.39 0.81
CA ASP A 85 -16.80 -3.22 1.68
C ASP A 85 -17.04 -3.77 3.09
N LEU A 86 -18.23 -3.55 3.66
CA LEU A 86 -18.61 -4.08 4.97
C LEU A 86 -18.68 -5.61 4.97
N LYS A 87 -19.32 -6.20 3.93
CA LYS A 87 -19.37 -7.64 3.74
C LYS A 87 -17.97 -8.25 3.68
N ASP A 88 -17.08 -7.65 2.89
CA ASP A 88 -15.72 -8.14 2.71
C ASP A 88 -14.89 -7.99 3.99
N ALA A 89 -15.12 -6.93 4.78
CA ALA A 89 -14.49 -6.76 6.08
C ALA A 89 -14.87 -7.89 7.05
N PHE A 90 -16.15 -8.28 7.11
CA PHE A 90 -16.59 -9.41 7.92
C PHE A 90 -16.12 -10.77 7.37
N SER A 91 -16.04 -10.94 6.07
CA SER A 91 -15.49 -12.14 5.45
C SER A 91 -14.02 -12.34 5.86
N ARG A 92 -13.22 -11.26 5.83
CA ARG A 92 -11.82 -11.29 6.28
C ARG A 92 -11.69 -11.54 7.78
N TYR A 93 -12.57 -10.99 8.60
CA TYR A 93 -12.60 -11.26 10.03
C TYR A 93 -12.85 -12.75 10.31
N ARG A 94 -13.87 -13.36 9.69
CA ARG A 94 -14.18 -14.79 9.88
C ARG A 94 -13.09 -15.73 9.39
N SER A 95 -12.37 -15.34 8.33
CA SER A 95 -11.23 -16.11 7.82
C SER A 95 -9.93 -15.90 8.62
N GLY A 96 -9.97 -15.18 9.75
CA GLY A 96 -8.79 -14.89 10.58
C GLY A 96 -7.77 -13.94 9.94
N LYS A 97 -8.09 -13.35 8.78
CA LYS A 97 -7.19 -12.46 8.04
C LYS A 97 -7.20 -11.01 8.53
N ALA A 98 -8.17 -10.63 9.33
CA ALA A 98 -8.32 -9.29 9.90
C ALA A 98 -9.03 -9.34 11.25
N GLY A 99 -8.86 -8.29 12.06
CA GLY A 99 -9.64 -8.06 13.28
C GLY A 99 -11.10 -7.69 12.97
N HIS A 100 -11.94 -7.64 14.04
CA HIS A 100 -13.34 -7.23 13.91
C HIS A 100 -13.45 -5.85 13.25
N PRO A 101 -14.39 -5.63 12.30
CA PRO A 101 -14.60 -4.34 11.66
C PRO A 101 -14.90 -3.24 12.70
N LYS A 102 -14.26 -2.08 12.52
CA LYS A 102 -14.41 -0.91 13.38
C LYS A 102 -15.15 0.20 12.66
N PHE A 103 -15.79 1.11 13.43
CA PHE A 103 -16.40 2.31 12.86
C PHE A 103 -15.35 3.13 12.12
N ALA A 104 -15.65 3.44 10.85
CA ALA A 104 -14.77 4.26 10.03
C ALA A 104 -14.81 5.72 10.50
N SER A 105 -13.65 6.33 10.66
CA SER A 105 -13.50 7.74 11.00
C SER A 105 -12.94 8.56 9.83
N ARG A 106 -13.04 9.89 9.92
CA ARG A 106 -12.43 10.78 8.91
C ARG A 106 -10.90 10.70 8.93
N ARG A 107 -10.32 10.25 10.05
CA ARG A 107 -8.87 10.11 10.24
C ARG A 107 -8.31 8.87 9.56
N ASP A 108 -9.14 7.84 9.35
CA ASP A 108 -8.74 6.57 8.73
C ASP A 108 -8.57 6.67 7.20
N GLY A 109 -8.71 7.87 6.66
CA GLY A 109 -8.61 8.16 5.24
C GLY A 109 -9.97 8.52 4.62
N GLN A 110 -9.90 9.12 3.43
CA GLN A 110 -11.08 9.48 2.67
C GLN A 110 -11.00 8.76 1.33
N SER A 111 -11.84 7.76 1.17
CA SER A 111 -11.96 7.00 -0.08
C SER A 111 -13.38 6.51 -0.28
N PHE A 112 -13.74 6.26 -1.52
CA PHE A 112 -14.98 5.62 -1.92
C PHE A 112 -14.82 4.95 -3.28
N THR A 113 -15.65 3.98 -3.55
CA THR A 113 -15.64 3.24 -4.82
C THR A 113 -16.94 3.48 -5.58
N VAL A 114 -16.83 3.65 -6.88
CA VAL A 114 -17.93 3.64 -7.84
C VAL A 114 -17.66 2.64 -8.93
N ASP A 115 -18.69 2.04 -9.44
CA ASP A 115 -18.63 1.10 -10.56
C ASP A 115 -19.66 1.48 -11.63
N SER A 116 -19.41 1.04 -12.85
CA SER A 116 -20.38 1.15 -13.93
C SER A 116 -21.44 0.04 -13.82
N SER A 117 -22.73 0.43 -13.84
CA SER A 117 -23.85 -0.51 -13.87
C SER A 117 -23.94 -1.28 -15.19
N ASN A 118 -23.41 -0.68 -16.27
CA ASN A 118 -23.52 -1.18 -17.63
C ASN A 118 -22.29 -1.97 -18.11
N GLY A 119 -21.52 -2.52 -17.16
CA GLY A 119 -20.31 -3.28 -17.45
C GLY A 119 -19.05 -2.41 -17.59
N LYS A 120 -18.07 -2.91 -18.32
CA LYS A 120 -16.79 -2.24 -18.54
C LYS A 120 -16.95 -0.97 -19.39
N VAL A 121 -16.23 0.09 -19.02
CA VAL A 121 -16.22 1.40 -19.70
C VAL A 121 -14.87 1.58 -20.39
N LEU A 122 -14.90 2.06 -21.62
CA LEU A 122 -13.69 2.49 -22.33
C LEU A 122 -13.25 3.86 -21.80
N LEU A 123 -12.02 3.94 -21.37
CA LEU A 123 -11.34 5.16 -20.98
C LEU A 123 -10.45 5.59 -22.15
N ALA A 124 -10.78 6.70 -22.79
CA ALA A 124 -9.98 7.22 -23.89
C ALA A 124 -8.61 7.73 -23.39
N ALA A 125 -7.61 7.65 -24.27
CA ALA A 125 -6.32 8.33 -24.03
C ALA A 125 -6.55 9.85 -23.89
N GLY A 126 -5.72 10.50 -23.09
CA GLY A 126 -5.77 11.95 -22.91
C GLY A 126 -5.76 12.42 -21.46
N SER A 127 -5.95 13.73 -21.27
CA SER A 127 -5.81 14.41 -19.98
C SER A 127 -7.10 14.46 -19.14
N THR A 128 -8.14 13.74 -19.55
CA THR A 128 -9.41 13.66 -18.83
C THR A 128 -9.84 12.22 -18.61
N ILE A 129 -10.59 11.97 -17.55
CA ILE A 129 -11.17 10.66 -17.24
C ILE A 129 -12.66 10.82 -16.93
N LYS A 130 -13.50 10.01 -17.57
CA LYS A 130 -14.92 9.90 -17.26
C LYS A 130 -15.12 8.84 -16.18
N ILE A 131 -15.53 9.26 -14.99
CA ILE A 131 -15.85 8.35 -13.88
C ILE A 131 -17.36 8.14 -13.87
N PRO A 132 -17.85 6.88 -13.94
CA PRO A 132 -19.27 6.59 -13.96
C PRO A 132 -20.01 7.27 -12.81
N THR A 133 -21.18 7.84 -13.11
CA THR A 133 -22.08 8.53 -12.17
C THR A 133 -21.53 9.81 -11.52
N LEU A 134 -20.25 10.14 -11.68
CA LEU A 134 -19.64 11.34 -11.10
C LEU A 134 -19.35 12.43 -12.12
N GLY A 135 -19.06 12.05 -13.37
CA GLY A 135 -18.72 13.00 -14.44
C GLY A 135 -17.30 12.85 -14.98
N THR A 136 -16.84 13.88 -15.69
CA THR A 136 -15.52 13.91 -16.32
C THR A 136 -14.59 14.86 -15.55
N PHE A 137 -13.38 14.39 -15.25
CA PHE A 137 -12.39 15.11 -14.45
C PHE A 137 -11.07 15.18 -15.19
N ARG A 138 -10.33 16.28 -14.96
CA ARG A 138 -8.97 16.45 -15.50
C ARG A 138 -7.97 15.65 -14.68
N LEU A 139 -6.94 15.16 -15.37
CA LEU A 139 -5.80 14.47 -14.78
C LEU A 139 -4.57 15.39 -14.74
N TYR A 140 -3.68 15.18 -13.78
CA TYR A 140 -2.34 15.80 -13.81
C TYR A 140 -1.43 15.14 -14.84
N GLU A 141 -1.58 13.81 -15.00
CA GLU A 141 -0.83 12.99 -15.95
C GLU A 141 -1.83 12.34 -16.90
N PRO A 142 -1.67 12.52 -18.22
CA PRO A 142 -2.58 11.95 -19.19
C PRO A 142 -2.55 10.42 -19.17
N LEU A 143 -3.59 9.82 -19.71
CA LEU A 143 -3.60 8.41 -20.08
C LEU A 143 -2.92 8.29 -21.45
N GLU A 144 -1.87 7.49 -21.52
CA GLU A 144 -1.06 7.32 -22.75
C GLU A 144 -1.81 6.52 -23.83
N CYS A 145 -2.70 5.62 -23.41
CA CYS A 145 -3.53 4.81 -24.30
C CYS A 145 -4.92 4.61 -23.69
N GLY A 146 -5.82 4.01 -24.48
CA GLY A 146 -7.13 3.62 -24.03
C GLY A 146 -7.07 2.42 -23.08
N PHE A 147 -7.91 2.44 -22.04
CA PHE A 147 -8.05 1.36 -21.07
C PHE A 147 -9.51 0.98 -20.90
N VAL A 148 -9.75 -0.24 -20.49
CA VAL A 148 -11.09 -0.72 -20.15
C VAL A 148 -11.16 -1.04 -18.68
N SER A 149 -12.12 -0.44 -17.97
CA SER A 149 -12.30 -0.68 -16.53
C SER A 149 -13.78 -0.58 -16.14
N GLN A 150 -14.15 -1.23 -15.05
CA GLN A 150 -15.51 -1.19 -14.53
C GLN A 150 -15.60 -0.47 -13.18
N THR A 151 -14.56 -0.59 -12.35
CA THR A 151 -14.55 -0.13 -10.97
C THR A 151 -13.49 0.94 -10.76
N PHE A 152 -13.88 2.02 -10.11
CA PHE A 152 -13.04 3.19 -9.85
C PHE A 152 -13.02 3.49 -8.34
N THR A 153 -11.85 3.45 -7.73
CA THR A 153 -11.66 3.87 -6.35
C THR A 153 -11.06 5.25 -6.30
N ILE A 154 -11.79 6.18 -5.70
CA ILE A 154 -11.35 7.55 -5.50
C ILE A 154 -10.81 7.68 -4.08
N SER A 155 -9.59 8.19 -3.91
CA SER A 155 -8.93 8.31 -2.61
C SER A 155 -8.22 9.66 -2.47
N LYS A 156 -8.14 10.15 -1.22
CA LYS A 156 -7.42 11.38 -0.90
C LYS A 156 -6.11 11.06 -0.19
N GLU A 157 -5.01 11.59 -0.71
CA GLU A 157 -3.69 11.50 -0.10
C GLU A 157 -3.10 12.91 0.09
N GLY A 158 -2.87 13.29 1.33
CA GLY A 158 -2.51 14.65 1.66
C GLY A 158 -3.60 15.64 1.22
N SER A 159 -3.28 16.52 0.27
CA SER A 159 -4.21 17.51 -0.29
C SER A 159 -4.76 17.14 -1.67
N ARG A 160 -4.37 16.01 -2.25
CA ARG A 160 -4.74 15.60 -3.62
C ARG A 160 -5.71 14.43 -3.62
N TRP A 161 -6.56 14.42 -4.62
CA TRP A 161 -7.44 13.29 -4.91
C TRP A 161 -6.86 12.46 -6.05
N PHE A 162 -7.02 11.16 -5.96
CA PHE A 162 -6.56 10.18 -6.93
C PHE A 162 -7.72 9.29 -7.35
N VAL A 163 -7.68 8.86 -8.58
CA VAL A 163 -8.51 7.76 -9.08
C VAL A 163 -7.63 6.55 -9.32
N SER A 164 -8.07 5.39 -8.85
CA SER A 164 -7.44 4.10 -9.13
C SER A 164 -8.45 3.20 -9.83
N PHE A 165 -8.03 2.51 -10.88
CA PHE A 165 -8.85 1.57 -11.62
C PHE A 165 -7.99 0.40 -12.10
N CYS A 166 -8.61 -0.77 -12.22
CA CYS A 166 -7.93 -1.97 -12.71
C CYS A 166 -7.95 -2.00 -14.23
N ILE A 167 -6.84 -2.37 -14.82
CA ILE A 167 -6.68 -2.58 -16.26
C ILE A 167 -6.28 -4.02 -16.54
N ASP A 168 -6.80 -4.57 -17.62
CA ASP A 168 -6.32 -5.82 -18.19
C ASP A 168 -5.17 -5.45 -19.13
N ALA A 169 -3.94 -5.48 -18.61
CA ALA A 169 -2.76 -5.36 -19.44
C ALA A 169 -2.28 -6.76 -19.81
N GLU A 170 -1.99 -6.98 -21.08
CA GLU A 170 -1.19 -8.12 -21.51
C GLU A 170 0.16 -8.09 -20.78
N ARG A 171 0.75 -9.27 -20.56
CA ARG A 171 2.08 -9.35 -19.93
C ARG A 171 3.02 -8.49 -20.77
N LEU A 172 3.67 -7.53 -20.13
CA LEU A 172 4.70 -6.75 -20.82
C LEU A 172 5.77 -7.70 -21.34
N PRO A 173 6.27 -7.51 -22.58
CA PRO A 173 7.32 -8.36 -23.12
C PRO A 173 8.51 -8.32 -22.18
N VAL A 174 8.86 -9.47 -21.65
CA VAL A 174 9.97 -9.62 -20.73
C VAL A 174 11.24 -9.82 -21.57
N ARG A 175 12.22 -8.96 -21.41
CA ARG A 175 13.59 -9.37 -21.61
C ARG A 175 13.86 -10.40 -20.53
N GLN A 176 14.00 -11.66 -20.89
CA GLN A 176 14.42 -12.70 -19.94
C GLN A 176 15.94 -12.72 -19.88
N PRO A 177 16.57 -12.06 -18.92
CA PRO A 177 17.95 -12.34 -18.61
C PRO A 177 17.98 -13.67 -17.85
N GLU A 178 18.95 -14.50 -18.17
CA GLU A 178 19.10 -15.82 -17.55
C GLU A 178 19.71 -15.78 -16.14
N ASN A 179 20.07 -14.60 -15.66
CA ASN A 179 20.83 -14.40 -14.44
C ASN A 179 19.98 -14.53 -13.17
N SER A 180 20.57 -15.16 -12.18
CA SER A 180 20.03 -15.24 -10.81
C SER A 180 20.74 -14.23 -9.90
N VAL A 181 20.02 -13.74 -8.85
CA VAL A 181 20.60 -12.82 -7.87
C VAL A 181 20.10 -13.14 -6.46
N GLY A 182 21.03 -13.15 -5.50
CA GLY A 182 20.75 -13.10 -4.08
C GLY A 182 20.80 -11.66 -3.57
N ILE A 183 19.87 -11.27 -2.71
CA ILE A 183 19.76 -9.90 -2.20
C ILE A 183 19.70 -9.94 -0.67
N ASP A 184 20.70 -9.35 -0.04
CA ASP A 184 20.65 -9.00 1.39
C ASP A 184 20.04 -7.61 1.54
N VAL A 185 19.08 -7.46 2.47
CA VAL A 185 18.41 -6.18 2.73
C VAL A 185 18.73 -5.67 4.13
N GLY A 186 19.20 -4.43 4.20
CA GLY A 186 19.74 -3.85 5.42
C GLY A 186 19.36 -2.40 5.70
N ILE A 187 19.77 -1.91 6.87
CA ILE A 187 19.53 -0.51 7.30
C ILE A 187 20.61 0.43 6.76
N LYS A 188 21.85 -0.03 6.68
CA LYS A 188 22.99 0.77 6.17
C LYS A 188 22.80 0.98 4.67
N TYR A 189 22.86 -0.07 3.92
CA TYR A 189 22.45 -0.16 2.54
C TYR A 189 21.08 -0.82 2.48
N PHE A 190 20.23 -0.36 1.57
CA PHE A 190 18.89 -0.92 1.45
C PHE A 190 18.92 -2.34 0.88
N ALA A 191 19.74 -2.54 -0.13
CA ALA A 191 19.94 -3.83 -0.76
C ALA A 191 21.39 -3.98 -1.23
N THR A 192 22.00 -5.10 -0.90
CA THR A 192 23.31 -5.54 -1.44
C THR A 192 23.05 -6.79 -2.27
N LEU A 193 23.44 -6.76 -3.54
CA LEU A 193 23.24 -7.83 -4.49
C LEU A 193 24.49 -8.71 -4.57
N SER A 194 24.32 -9.99 -4.88
CA SER A 194 25.40 -10.96 -5.07
C SER A 194 26.35 -10.62 -6.23
N ASN A 195 25.94 -9.73 -7.14
CA ASN A 195 26.78 -9.17 -8.20
C ASN A 195 27.53 -7.89 -7.78
N GLN A 196 27.64 -7.62 -6.48
CA GLN A 196 28.32 -6.48 -5.87
C GLN A 196 27.61 -5.12 -6.01
N GLN A 197 26.46 -5.06 -6.66
CA GLN A 197 25.67 -3.82 -6.72
C GLN A 197 25.07 -3.51 -5.36
N VAL A 198 25.09 -2.22 -4.98
CA VAL A 198 24.55 -1.72 -3.71
C VAL A 198 23.57 -0.60 -3.97
N PHE A 199 22.47 -0.61 -3.26
CA PHE A 199 21.42 0.39 -3.35
C PHE A 199 21.16 1.07 -2.01
N ASP A 200 21.26 2.40 -1.98
CA ASP A 200 20.95 3.22 -0.82
C ASP A 200 19.50 3.70 -0.84
N ALA A 201 18.82 3.61 0.32
CA ALA A 201 17.50 4.21 0.47
C ALA A 201 17.59 5.72 0.76
N PRO A 202 16.66 6.52 0.25
CA PRO A 202 16.67 7.99 0.42
C PRO A 202 16.39 8.45 1.86
N LYS A 203 15.88 7.59 2.75
CA LYS A 203 15.57 7.85 4.18
C LYS A 203 14.79 9.18 4.41
N PRO A 204 13.65 9.39 3.72
CA PRO A 204 12.97 10.68 3.70
C PRO A 204 12.33 11.08 5.03
N LEU A 205 11.95 10.12 5.88
CA LEU A 205 11.44 10.39 7.23
C LEU A 205 12.55 10.96 8.12
N LYS A 206 13.76 10.37 8.06
CA LYS A 206 14.93 10.88 8.81
C LYS A 206 15.21 12.33 8.43
N GLN A 207 15.21 12.67 7.14
CA GLN A 207 15.43 14.03 6.63
C GLN A 207 14.33 15.02 7.05
N ALA A 208 13.08 14.55 7.13
CA ALA A 208 11.92 15.39 7.45
C ALA A 208 11.62 15.51 8.96
N LYS A 209 12.33 14.75 9.81
CA LYS A 209 12.01 14.58 11.24
C LYS A 209 11.88 15.90 12.00
N THR A 210 12.86 16.80 11.87
CA THR A 210 12.86 18.11 12.55
C THR A 210 11.70 18.97 12.12
N LYS A 211 11.44 19.08 10.81
CA LYS A 211 10.32 19.85 10.28
C LYS A 211 8.98 19.29 10.74
N LEU A 212 8.85 17.96 10.76
CA LEU A 212 7.63 17.29 11.22
C LEU A 212 7.38 17.60 12.70
N ALA A 213 8.39 17.47 13.56
CA ALA A 213 8.30 17.76 14.98
C ALA A 213 7.92 19.24 15.25
N THR A 214 8.46 20.19 14.48
CA THR A 214 8.12 21.61 14.58
C THR A 214 6.65 21.86 14.23
N LEU A 215 6.15 21.28 13.11
CA LEU A 215 4.76 21.42 12.71
C LEU A 215 3.80 20.75 13.71
N GLN A 216 4.17 19.60 14.28
CA GLN A 216 3.36 18.91 15.29
C GLN A 216 3.27 19.74 16.58
N ARG A 217 4.40 20.30 17.07
CA ARG A 217 4.40 21.21 18.22
C ARG A 217 3.59 22.48 17.97
N GLN A 218 3.64 23.03 16.75
CA GLN A 218 2.81 24.17 16.36
C GLN A 218 1.32 23.79 16.40
N ALA A 219 0.94 22.64 15.84
CA ALA A 219 -0.44 22.18 15.81
C ALA A 219 -1.02 21.94 17.22
N SER A 220 -0.20 21.40 18.16
CA SER A 220 -0.63 21.14 19.54
C SER A 220 -0.88 22.41 20.36
N LYS A 221 -0.20 23.52 20.03
CA LYS A 221 -0.38 24.82 20.69
C LYS A 221 -1.56 25.65 20.14
N GLN A 222 -2.11 25.26 19.01
CA GLN A 222 -3.20 26.00 18.35
C GLN A 222 -4.55 25.58 18.91
N VAL A 223 -5.52 26.52 18.90
CA VAL A 223 -6.90 26.24 19.33
C VAL A 223 -7.46 25.10 18.49
N ARG A 224 -8.05 24.14 19.19
CA ARG A 224 -8.62 22.94 18.58
C ARG A 224 -9.70 23.30 17.55
N ASP A 225 -9.63 22.64 16.39
CA ASP A 225 -10.54 22.81 15.26
C ASP A 225 -10.52 24.22 14.62
N SER A 226 -9.60 25.10 15.01
CA SER A 226 -9.41 26.42 14.39
C SER A 226 -8.92 26.32 12.95
N GLN A 227 -9.15 27.36 12.17
CA GLN A 227 -8.64 27.47 10.80
C GLN A 227 -7.10 27.36 10.73
N ASN A 228 -6.40 27.95 11.72
CA ASN A 228 -4.94 27.89 11.77
C ASN A 228 -4.46 26.46 12.08
N GLN A 229 -5.10 25.73 12.98
CA GLN A 229 -4.78 24.34 13.25
C GLN A 229 -5.03 23.46 12.03
N ARG A 230 -6.15 23.65 11.31
CA ARG A 230 -6.45 22.93 10.07
C ARG A 230 -5.41 23.20 8.98
N LYS A 231 -4.94 24.45 8.84
CA LYS A 231 -3.84 24.80 7.91
C LYS A 231 -2.55 24.06 8.29
N THR A 232 -2.21 23.99 9.57
CA THR A 232 -1.01 23.29 10.07
C THR A 232 -1.13 21.77 9.86
N TYR A 233 -2.27 21.15 10.15
CA TYR A 233 -2.50 19.74 9.83
C TYR A 233 -2.42 19.43 8.33
N ASN A 234 -2.86 20.35 7.48
CA ASN A 234 -2.69 20.19 6.04
C ASN A 234 -1.20 20.23 5.62
N LYS A 235 -0.35 21.04 6.28
CA LYS A 235 1.11 21.05 6.05
C LYS A 235 1.73 19.71 6.49
N ILE A 236 1.36 19.21 7.67
CA ILE A 236 1.78 17.89 8.19
C ILE A 236 1.39 16.77 7.22
N SER A 237 0.14 16.74 6.79
CA SER A 237 -0.38 15.75 5.84
C SER A 237 0.36 15.78 4.49
N ARG A 238 0.66 16.97 3.97
CA ARG A 238 1.46 17.12 2.74
C ARG A 238 2.90 16.60 2.91
N LEU A 239 3.49 16.83 4.09
CA LEU A 239 4.84 16.34 4.39
C LEU A 239 4.87 14.82 4.48
N HIS A 240 3.92 14.18 5.18
CA HIS A 240 3.78 12.73 5.21
C HIS A 240 3.56 12.13 3.80
N ALA A 241 2.70 12.76 3.00
CA ALA A 241 2.47 12.32 1.63
C ALA A 241 3.72 12.45 0.74
N ARG A 242 4.56 13.47 0.98
CA ARG A 242 5.86 13.61 0.29
C ARG A 242 6.83 12.50 0.69
N ILE A 243 6.96 12.23 2.00
CA ILE A 243 7.80 11.16 2.54
C ILE A 243 7.40 9.82 1.93
N ALA A 244 6.11 9.49 1.95
CA ALA A 244 5.59 8.25 1.38
C ALA A 244 5.90 8.13 -0.12
N ARG A 245 5.73 9.22 -0.90
CA ARG A 245 6.00 9.22 -2.35
C ARG A 245 7.47 9.04 -2.68
N ILE A 246 8.39 9.68 -1.95
CA ILE A 246 9.84 9.49 -2.17
C ILE A 246 10.23 8.03 -1.92
N ARG A 247 9.70 7.42 -0.85
CA ARG A 247 9.93 6.00 -0.55
C ARG A 247 9.37 5.09 -1.65
N LEU A 248 8.13 5.32 -2.04
CA LEU A 248 7.47 4.52 -3.08
C LEU A 248 8.18 4.65 -4.44
N ASP A 249 8.61 5.83 -4.84
CA ASP A 249 9.35 6.05 -6.08
C ASP A 249 10.64 5.24 -6.11
N PHE A 250 11.43 5.31 -5.03
CA PHE A 250 12.63 4.50 -4.89
C PHE A 250 12.33 3.00 -4.99
N LEU A 251 11.36 2.50 -4.21
CA LEU A 251 10.98 1.09 -4.21
C LEU A 251 10.48 0.64 -5.58
N HIS A 252 9.67 1.46 -6.25
CA HIS A 252 9.17 1.13 -7.58
C HIS A 252 10.29 1.04 -8.62
N LYS A 253 11.26 1.96 -8.60
CA LYS A 253 12.41 1.94 -9.50
C LYS A 253 13.27 0.70 -9.26
N LEU A 254 13.63 0.44 -8.00
CA LEU A 254 14.45 -0.70 -7.64
C LEU A 254 13.77 -2.04 -7.98
N THR A 255 12.52 -2.23 -7.56
CA THR A 255 11.79 -3.48 -7.80
C THR A 255 11.48 -3.72 -9.29
N THR A 256 11.30 -2.65 -10.09
CA THR A 256 11.17 -2.78 -11.54
C THR A 256 12.50 -3.20 -12.15
N TYR A 257 13.60 -2.54 -11.78
CA TYR A 257 14.95 -2.89 -12.23
C TYR A 257 15.23 -4.38 -11.95
N LEU A 258 15.02 -4.83 -10.70
CA LEU A 258 15.29 -6.21 -10.30
C LEU A 258 14.44 -7.21 -11.10
N ALA A 259 13.13 -6.98 -11.21
CA ALA A 259 12.22 -7.89 -11.90
C ALA A 259 12.43 -7.93 -13.42
N GLN A 260 13.00 -6.88 -14.01
CA GLN A 260 13.35 -6.83 -15.44
C GLN A 260 14.75 -7.36 -15.75
N THR A 261 15.66 -7.35 -14.75
CA THR A 261 17.07 -7.70 -14.96
C THR A 261 17.36 -9.16 -14.63
N PHE A 262 16.64 -9.76 -13.67
CA PHE A 262 16.95 -11.10 -13.17
C PHE A 262 15.77 -12.05 -13.34
N LYS A 263 16.07 -13.29 -13.80
CA LYS A 263 15.09 -14.37 -13.95
C LYS A 263 14.74 -15.00 -12.60
N LEU A 264 15.72 -15.10 -11.71
CA LEU A 264 15.55 -15.65 -10.37
C LEU A 264 16.08 -14.65 -9.33
N ILE A 265 15.23 -14.25 -8.41
CA ILE A 265 15.55 -13.33 -7.32
C ILE A 265 15.34 -14.07 -6.01
N LYS A 266 16.40 -14.21 -5.19
CA LYS A 266 16.32 -14.80 -3.84
C LYS A 266 16.48 -13.68 -2.80
N ILE A 267 15.55 -13.58 -1.85
CA ILE A 267 15.60 -12.60 -0.74
C ILE A 267 15.26 -13.27 0.59
N GLU A 268 15.75 -12.77 1.70
CA GLU A 268 15.34 -13.25 3.02
C GLU A 268 13.88 -13.00 3.35
N SER A 269 13.24 -13.95 4.02
CA SER A 269 11.89 -13.79 4.57
C SER A 269 11.93 -13.04 5.89
N LEU A 270 12.11 -11.71 5.84
CA LEU A 270 12.22 -10.88 7.05
C LEU A 270 10.92 -10.83 7.86
N ASN A 271 11.05 -11.03 9.18
CA ASN A 271 9.98 -10.72 10.14
C ASN A 271 9.97 -9.21 10.46
N VAL A 272 9.44 -8.41 9.52
CA VAL A 272 9.38 -6.95 9.66
C VAL A 272 8.60 -6.53 10.91
N GLN A 273 7.55 -7.25 11.29
CA GLN A 273 6.76 -6.96 12.49
C GLN A 273 7.60 -7.12 13.77
N GLY A 274 8.35 -8.20 13.89
CA GLY A 274 9.28 -8.42 15.01
C GLY A 274 10.40 -7.38 15.04
N MET A 275 10.94 -7.00 13.87
CA MET A 275 11.95 -5.95 13.78
C MET A 275 11.42 -4.58 14.23
N MET A 276 10.15 -4.26 13.97
CA MET A 276 9.49 -3.02 14.40
C MET A 276 9.24 -2.96 15.91
N ALA A 277 9.24 -4.10 16.62
CA ALA A 277 9.13 -4.13 18.08
C ALA A 277 10.38 -3.54 18.76
N ASN A 278 11.54 -3.50 18.10
CA ASN A 278 12.73 -2.83 18.59
C ASN A 278 12.60 -1.30 18.42
N HIS A 279 12.27 -0.59 19.50
CA HIS A 279 12.04 0.86 19.51
C HIS A 279 13.22 1.70 18.98
N LYS A 280 14.48 1.22 19.13
CA LYS A 280 15.67 1.92 18.62
C LYS A 280 15.77 1.89 17.10
N LEU A 281 15.29 0.82 16.46
CA LEU A 281 15.38 0.59 15.03
C LEU A 281 14.04 0.82 14.28
N ALA A 282 12.90 0.81 14.98
CA ALA A 282 11.57 0.92 14.40
C ALA A 282 11.42 2.08 13.41
N GLY A 283 11.94 3.27 13.76
CA GLY A 283 11.92 4.44 12.90
C GLY A 283 12.68 4.26 11.59
N ALA A 284 13.87 3.63 11.64
CA ALA A 284 14.68 3.35 10.46
C ALA A 284 14.01 2.26 9.57
N ILE A 285 13.54 1.19 10.18
CA ILE A 285 12.86 0.08 9.49
C ILE A 285 11.58 0.58 8.81
N SER A 286 10.78 1.41 9.51
CA SER A 286 9.60 2.05 8.94
C SER A 286 9.93 2.95 7.75
N ASP A 287 11.07 3.64 7.79
CA ASP A 287 11.50 4.53 6.70
C ASP A 287 11.99 3.76 5.47
N LEU A 288 12.48 2.55 5.63
CA LEU A 288 12.94 1.69 4.54
C LEU A 288 11.79 1.02 3.78
N GLY A 289 10.76 0.54 4.50
CA GLY A 289 9.57 -0.05 3.87
C GLY A 289 9.79 -1.46 3.32
N PHE A 290 10.50 -2.34 4.04
CA PHE A 290 10.80 -3.73 3.63
C PHE A 290 9.57 -4.56 3.26
N TYR A 291 8.45 -4.40 3.98
CA TYR A 291 7.19 -5.07 3.62
C TYR A 291 6.72 -4.67 2.22
N GLU A 292 6.76 -3.38 1.91
CA GLU A 292 6.34 -2.86 0.61
C GLU A 292 7.31 -3.28 -0.51
N PHE A 293 8.60 -3.37 -0.22
CA PHE A 293 9.61 -3.91 -1.14
C PHE A 293 9.28 -5.35 -1.55
N LYS A 294 9.08 -6.25 -0.56
CA LYS A 294 8.68 -7.64 -0.81
C LYS A 294 7.37 -7.72 -1.60
N ARG A 295 6.35 -6.94 -1.19
CA ARG A 295 5.06 -6.89 -1.88
C ARG A 295 5.20 -6.47 -3.34
N GLN A 296 6.05 -5.47 -3.61
CA GLN A 296 6.29 -5.00 -4.97
C GLN A 296 7.06 -6.00 -5.81
N LEU A 297 8.05 -6.67 -5.25
CA LEU A 297 8.77 -7.73 -5.93
C LEU A 297 7.83 -8.89 -6.31
N ASP A 298 6.98 -9.36 -5.39
CA ASP A 298 6.07 -10.48 -5.65
C ASP A 298 5.19 -10.23 -6.88
N TYR A 299 4.49 -9.09 -6.95
CA TYR A 299 3.62 -8.85 -8.10
C TYR A 299 4.39 -8.47 -9.37
N LYS A 300 5.54 -7.79 -9.24
CA LYS A 300 6.34 -7.43 -10.42
C LYS A 300 7.07 -8.63 -11.02
N CYS A 301 7.56 -9.55 -10.20
CA CYS A 301 8.10 -10.80 -10.72
C CYS A 301 7.05 -11.55 -11.54
N LYS A 302 5.81 -11.67 -11.02
CA LYS A 302 4.69 -12.24 -11.79
C LYS A 302 4.37 -11.47 -13.08
N MET A 303 4.50 -10.13 -13.02
CA MET A 303 4.24 -9.25 -14.16
C MET A 303 5.30 -9.36 -15.26
N TYR A 304 6.57 -9.46 -14.87
CA TYR A 304 7.71 -9.52 -15.79
C TYR A 304 8.25 -10.94 -16.04
N GLY A 305 7.61 -11.98 -15.48
CA GLY A 305 8.01 -13.39 -15.71
C GLY A 305 9.27 -13.82 -14.94
N ALA A 306 9.71 -13.05 -13.95
CA ALA A 306 10.77 -13.45 -13.04
C ALA A 306 10.23 -14.35 -11.91
N ASN A 307 11.11 -15.12 -11.27
CA ASN A 307 10.81 -15.96 -10.11
C ASN A 307 11.34 -15.30 -8.84
N LEU A 308 10.48 -15.17 -7.82
CA LEU A 308 10.87 -14.72 -6.48
C LEU A 308 10.89 -15.90 -5.52
N VAL A 309 12.05 -16.15 -4.91
CA VAL A 309 12.23 -17.17 -3.87
C VAL A 309 12.51 -16.49 -2.54
N LEU A 310 11.80 -16.92 -1.50
CA LEU A 310 11.99 -16.43 -0.14
C LEU A 310 12.85 -17.45 0.62
N VAL A 311 14.03 -17.00 1.03
CA VAL A 311 14.95 -17.76 1.86
C VAL A 311 14.45 -17.78 3.29
N ASP A 312 14.58 -18.90 3.98
CA ASP A 312 14.15 -19.06 5.36
C ASP A 312 14.78 -17.99 6.27
N GLN A 313 13.96 -17.41 7.15
CA GLN A 313 14.39 -16.33 8.07
C GLN A 313 15.48 -16.78 9.08
N TRP A 314 15.62 -18.10 9.30
CA TRP A 314 16.59 -18.69 10.22
C TRP A 314 17.88 -19.10 9.50
N PHE A 315 17.94 -18.98 8.19
CA PHE A 315 19.15 -19.27 7.43
C PHE A 315 20.26 -18.29 7.85
N PRO A 316 21.42 -18.77 8.34
CA PRO A 316 22.48 -17.92 8.89
C PRO A 316 23.32 -17.30 7.77
N SER A 317 22.70 -16.54 6.87
CA SER A 317 23.34 -15.94 5.67
C SER A 317 24.57 -15.11 6.02
N THR A 318 24.50 -14.33 7.08
CA THR A 318 25.61 -13.44 7.52
C THR A 318 26.72 -14.16 8.31
N LYS A 319 26.44 -15.36 8.84
CA LYS A 319 27.38 -16.14 9.67
C LYS A 319 28.08 -17.26 8.92
N THR A 320 27.66 -17.55 7.72
CA THR A 320 28.19 -18.61 6.87
C THR A 320 29.17 -18.06 5.84
N CYS A 321 30.30 -18.70 5.63
CA CYS A 321 31.23 -18.34 4.56
C CYS A 321 30.64 -18.71 3.22
N SER A 322 30.54 -17.75 2.30
CA SER A 322 29.99 -17.98 0.96
C SER A 322 30.89 -18.86 0.05
N ASN A 323 32.16 -19.03 0.44
CA ASN A 323 33.12 -19.85 -0.31
C ASN A 323 33.22 -21.29 0.20
N CYS A 324 33.36 -21.51 1.51
CA CYS A 324 33.62 -22.85 2.06
C CYS A 324 32.53 -23.37 3.02
N GLY A 325 31.47 -22.60 3.27
CA GLY A 325 30.37 -23.02 4.13
C GLY A 325 30.65 -22.98 5.64
N THR A 326 31.86 -22.66 6.08
CA THR A 326 32.22 -22.58 7.50
C THR A 326 31.37 -21.53 8.20
N LYS A 327 30.80 -21.89 9.35
CA LYS A 327 30.03 -20.95 10.20
C LYS A 327 30.92 -20.26 11.22
N LYS A 328 30.77 -18.97 11.36
CA LYS A 328 31.48 -18.13 12.33
C LYS A 328 30.48 -17.18 13.01
N ASP A 329 30.57 -17.10 14.34
CA ASP A 329 29.80 -16.07 15.06
C ASP A 329 30.32 -14.67 14.75
N MET A 330 29.36 -13.80 14.43
CA MET A 330 29.67 -12.47 13.93
C MET A 330 28.79 -11.42 14.61
N PRO A 331 29.38 -10.51 15.43
CA PRO A 331 28.65 -9.40 16.00
C PRO A 331 28.08 -8.46 14.93
N LEU A 332 26.94 -7.86 15.18
CA LEU A 332 26.28 -6.93 14.24
C LEU A 332 27.15 -5.68 13.90
N SER A 333 28.10 -5.33 14.76
CA SER A 333 29.02 -4.21 14.57
C SER A 333 30.12 -4.50 13.54
N VAL A 334 30.49 -5.76 13.35
CA VAL A 334 31.56 -6.17 12.41
C VAL A 334 30.98 -6.17 10.99
N ARG A 335 31.71 -5.55 10.06
CA ARG A 335 31.27 -5.35 8.67
C ARG A 335 32.03 -6.18 7.66
N THR A 336 33.18 -6.70 8.03
CA THR A 336 33.99 -7.57 7.18
C THR A 336 33.86 -9.01 7.67
N PHE A 337 33.56 -9.91 6.76
CA PHE A 337 33.56 -11.34 7.02
C PHE A 337 34.93 -11.91 6.62
N ASP A 338 35.72 -12.25 7.62
CA ASP A 338 37.03 -12.91 7.44
C ASP A 338 36.90 -14.38 7.82
N CYS A 339 37.04 -15.29 6.85
CA CYS A 339 36.91 -16.72 7.06
C CYS A 339 38.19 -17.31 7.67
N PRO A 340 38.12 -17.97 8.84
CA PRO A 340 39.32 -18.56 9.46
C PRO A 340 39.81 -19.84 8.75
N VAL A 341 39.00 -20.43 7.86
CA VAL A 341 39.34 -21.69 7.19
C VAL A 341 39.90 -21.46 5.80
N CYS A 342 39.19 -20.69 4.94
CA CYS A 342 39.59 -20.49 3.57
C CYS A 342 40.27 -19.12 3.30
N GLY A 343 40.41 -18.27 4.33
CA GLY A 343 41.08 -16.98 4.23
C GLY A 343 40.36 -15.87 3.46
N ILE A 344 39.16 -16.15 2.94
CA ILE A 344 38.39 -15.11 2.19
C ILE A 344 38.01 -13.96 3.12
N SER A 345 38.16 -12.72 2.64
CA SER A 345 37.75 -11.49 3.30
C SER A 345 36.78 -10.73 2.41
N LEU A 346 35.52 -10.54 2.85
CA LEU A 346 34.45 -9.90 2.09
C LEU A 346 33.66 -8.94 2.97
N ASP A 347 32.99 -7.95 2.34
CA ASP A 347 31.94 -7.21 3.03
C ASP A 347 30.86 -8.19 3.50
N ARG A 348 30.38 -8.01 4.75
CA ARG A 348 29.43 -8.93 5.36
C ARG A 348 28.12 -9.04 4.58
N ASP A 349 27.60 -7.92 4.08
CA ASP A 349 26.31 -7.84 3.39
C ASP A 349 26.48 -8.48 1.98
N LEU A 350 27.67 -8.37 1.35
CA LEU A 350 28.01 -9.10 0.13
C LEU A 350 28.12 -10.62 0.38
N ASN A 351 28.82 -11.04 1.43
CA ASN A 351 28.89 -12.46 1.80
C ASN A 351 27.48 -13.05 2.05
N ALA A 352 26.60 -12.30 2.73
CA ALA A 352 25.22 -12.71 2.97
C ALA A 352 24.45 -12.86 1.64
N SER A 353 24.58 -11.90 0.72
CA SER A 353 23.88 -11.95 -0.58
C SER A 353 24.33 -13.14 -1.45
N LEU A 354 25.61 -13.53 -1.38
CA LEU A 354 26.13 -14.74 -2.04
C LEU A 354 25.54 -16.01 -1.42
N ASN A 355 25.47 -16.09 -0.08
CA ASN A 355 24.84 -17.21 0.62
C ASN A 355 23.35 -17.33 0.29
N ILE A 356 22.64 -16.19 0.21
CA ILE A 356 21.23 -16.15 -0.21
C ILE A 356 21.07 -16.67 -1.64
N LEU A 357 21.98 -16.30 -2.56
CA LEU A 357 21.97 -16.82 -3.94
C LEU A 357 22.13 -18.33 -3.98
N ASN A 358 23.06 -18.86 -3.19
CA ASN A 358 23.41 -20.30 -3.16
C ASN A 358 22.47 -21.14 -2.30
N TRP A 359 21.55 -20.51 -1.57
CA TRP A 359 20.59 -21.23 -0.73
C TRP A 359 19.63 -22.07 -1.57
N GLU A 360 19.44 -23.33 -1.13
CA GLU A 360 18.45 -24.24 -1.67
C GLU A 360 17.49 -24.67 -0.55
N PRO A 361 16.18 -24.83 -0.83
CA PRO A 361 15.23 -25.34 0.14
C PRO A 361 15.64 -26.77 0.56
N SER A 362 15.57 -27.04 1.86
CA SER A 362 15.70 -28.41 2.36
C SER A 362 14.59 -29.25 1.75
N ALA A 363 14.96 -30.41 1.17
CA ALA A 363 14.03 -31.38 0.60
C ALA A 363 13.06 -31.92 1.66
#